data_14a88b10a3fdcae6ea70817f563a1d49
#
_entry.id   14a88b10a3fdcae6ea70817f563a1d49
#
_cell.length_a   1.000
_cell.length_b   1.000
_cell.length_c   1.000
_cell.angle_alpha   90.00
_cell.angle_beta   90.00
_cell.angle_gamma   90.00
#
_symmetry.space_group_name_H-M   'P 1'
#
loop_
_entity.id
_entity.type
_entity.pdbx_description
1 polymer ?
#
loop_
_entity_poly.entity_id
_entity_poly.type
_entity_poly.pdbx_seq_one_letter_code
_entity_poly.pdbx_strand_id
1 'polypeptide(L)'
;MDKLFKLKENNTSVRTEVVAGITTFMTMAYILAVNPSILSASGMDSNAILMATAIASAIGCFAMAFLANFPFALAPGLGLNAYFAYTVCGSMGYSWKVALFAVFVEGLVFIVLSLTNVREAIFNAIPTTLKKGVSVGIGLFVAFIGLQGANLVVASTSTKVTVVNFRTDFNTVGIGALLAVIGTFIIAILYVKHVKGSILIGIVATWVLGIICQLTGLYKVDAAAGFYSLIPSWRSFDITAISQTFGQCFNLKGLNINILDFIVIMCSFLFVDMFDTLGTLIGVANKAKMLDENGRLPRIKQALLADAIATSAGAILGTSTTTTFVESSSGVAEGGRTGLSSVVTGFLFLIAIIFAPVFTTIPGFATAPALIFVGFLMVSAVVEIDFNDLTESIPAYLCLICMPLMYSISEGIAVGVISYVIVNLVAGKAKKITPLMYVLALLFILKYIFL
;
A
#
# COMPACT_ATOMS: atom_id res chain seq x y z
N MET A 1 21.95 -24.18 -0.15
CA MET A 1 20.55 -23.73 -0.28
C MET A 1 19.59 -24.62 0.49
N ASP A 2 19.65 -25.96 0.38
CA ASP A 2 18.70 -26.84 1.09
C ASP A 2 18.81 -26.73 2.62
N LYS A 3 20.05 -26.61 3.17
CA LYS A 3 20.25 -26.39 4.63
C LYS A 3 19.65 -25.08 5.14
N LEU A 4 19.60 -24.03 4.31
CA LEU A 4 19.14 -22.69 4.71
C LEU A 4 17.62 -22.56 4.57
N PHE A 5 17.07 -22.98 3.42
CA PHE A 5 15.65 -22.79 3.07
C PHE A 5 14.80 -24.03 3.27
N LYS A 6 15.41 -25.21 3.61
CA LYS A 6 14.68 -26.47 3.85
C LYS A 6 13.78 -26.88 2.69
N LEU A 7 14.35 -26.82 1.47
CA LEU A 7 13.60 -27.07 0.23
C LEU A 7 12.91 -28.42 0.21
N LYS A 8 13.64 -29.49 0.62
CA LYS A 8 13.11 -30.86 0.66
C LYS A 8 11.98 -31.01 1.69
N GLU A 9 12.13 -30.39 2.87
CA GLU A 9 11.08 -30.41 3.93
C GLU A 9 9.80 -29.74 3.44
N ASN A 10 9.93 -28.72 2.57
CA ASN A 10 8.79 -27.96 2.02
C ASN A 10 8.33 -28.48 0.65
N ASN A 11 8.77 -29.67 0.23
CA ASN A 11 8.39 -30.30 -1.05
C ASN A 11 8.55 -29.37 -2.27
N THR A 12 9.65 -28.62 -2.34
CA THR A 12 9.93 -27.67 -3.42
C THR A 12 11.35 -27.85 -3.97
N SER A 13 11.66 -27.18 -5.06
CA SER A 13 12.97 -27.20 -5.72
C SER A 13 13.50 -25.78 -5.96
N VAL A 14 14.82 -25.64 -6.15
CA VAL A 14 15.44 -24.34 -6.49
C VAL A 14 14.78 -23.72 -7.72
N ARG A 15 14.50 -24.53 -8.75
CA ARG A 15 13.86 -24.05 -9.98
C ARG A 15 12.46 -23.53 -9.72
N THR A 16 11.67 -24.23 -8.93
CA THR A 16 10.30 -23.81 -8.55
C THR A 16 10.33 -22.50 -7.77
N GLU A 17 11.22 -22.39 -6.79
CA GLU A 17 11.36 -21.17 -5.98
C GLU A 17 11.82 -19.96 -6.81
N VAL A 18 12.75 -20.16 -7.75
CA VAL A 18 13.19 -19.08 -8.66
C VAL A 18 12.03 -18.62 -9.56
N VAL A 19 11.28 -19.55 -10.16
CA VAL A 19 10.10 -19.21 -10.97
C VAL A 19 9.04 -18.49 -10.13
N ALA A 20 8.79 -18.96 -8.92
CA ALA A 20 7.88 -18.32 -7.98
C ALA A 20 8.31 -16.90 -7.64
N GLY A 21 9.58 -16.66 -7.33
CA GLY A 21 10.12 -15.34 -7.04
C GLY A 21 10.04 -14.38 -8.23
N ILE A 22 10.33 -14.85 -9.44
CA ILE A 22 10.16 -14.07 -10.67
C ILE A 22 8.68 -13.71 -10.86
N THR A 23 7.77 -14.67 -10.68
CA THR A 23 6.32 -14.45 -10.83
C THR A 23 5.82 -13.43 -9.81
N THR A 24 6.25 -13.53 -8.54
CA THR A 24 5.92 -12.54 -7.50
C THR A 24 6.41 -11.16 -7.90
N PHE A 25 7.68 -11.03 -8.30
CA PHE A 25 8.22 -9.75 -8.75
C PHE A 25 7.42 -9.16 -9.92
N MET A 26 7.14 -9.97 -10.95
CA MET A 26 6.37 -9.50 -12.12
C MET A 26 4.98 -8.99 -11.77
N THR A 27 4.33 -9.58 -10.76
CA THR A 27 3.00 -9.14 -10.33
C THR A 27 3.01 -7.90 -9.45
N MET A 28 4.11 -7.61 -8.74
CA MET A 28 4.22 -6.46 -7.83
C MET A 28 5.18 -5.35 -8.29
N ALA A 29 5.91 -5.54 -9.41
CA ALA A 29 6.86 -4.55 -9.91
C ALA A 29 6.24 -3.19 -10.26
N TYR A 30 4.92 -3.14 -10.43
CA TYR A 30 4.17 -1.90 -10.62
C TYR A 30 4.39 -0.89 -9.48
N ILE A 31 4.76 -1.35 -8.27
CA ILE A 31 5.02 -0.48 -7.13
C ILE A 31 6.17 0.50 -7.40
N LEU A 32 7.13 0.11 -8.26
CA LEU A 32 8.25 0.96 -8.66
C LEU A 32 7.80 2.19 -9.48
N ALA A 33 6.63 2.13 -10.13
CA ALA A 33 6.03 3.27 -10.80
C ALA A 33 5.00 3.99 -9.91
N VAL A 34 4.19 3.22 -9.19
CA VAL A 34 3.07 3.75 -8.40
C VAL A 34 3.54 4.46 -7.14
N ASN A 35 4.53 3.91 -6.41
CA ASN A 35 5.00 4.54 -5.18
C ASN A 35 5.63 5.93 -5.41
N PRO A 36 6.55 6.12 -6.38
CA PRO A 36 7.01 7.46 -6.74
C PRO A 36 5.89 8.40 -7.18
N SER A 37 4.91 7.91 -7.91
CA SER A 37 3.75 8.70 -8.36
C SER A 37 2.93 9.24 -7.18
N ILE A 38 2.77 8.47 -6.10
CA ILE A 38 2.02 8.88 -4.91
C ILE A 38 2.87 9.78 -4.01
N LEU A 39 4.07 9.32 -3.62
CA LEU A 39 4.88 10.01 -2.63
C LEU A 39 5.48 11.32 -3.14
N SER A 40 5.69 11.48 -4.45
CA SER A 40 6.15 12.76 -5.03
C SER A 40 5.16 13.91 -4.78
N ALA A 41 3.88 13.64 -4.55
CA ALA A 41 2.90 14.65 -4.15
C ALA A 41 3.26 15.32 -2.81
N SER A 42 4.08 14.70 -1.97
CA SER A 42 4.61 15.31 -0.72
C SER A 42 5.81 16.23 -0.93
N GLY A 43 6.29 16.40 -2.17
CA GLY A 43 7.47 17.21 -2.52
C GLY A 43 8.80 16.46 -2.47
N MET A 44 8.78 15.13 -2.33
CA MET A 44 9.97 14.28 -2.40
C MET A 44 10.39 14.05 -3.86
N ASP A 45 11.70 13.87 -4.10
CA ASP A 45 12.21 13.54 -5.43
C ASP A 45 11.79 12.13 -5.88
N SER A 46 11.23 12.04 -7.09
CA SER A 46 10.67 10.79 -7.63
C SER A 46 11.71 9.69 -7.84
N ASN A 47 12.97 10.06 -8.26
CA ASN A 47 14.05 9.09 -8.44
C ASN A 47 14.53 8.55 -7.08
N ALA A 48 14.66 9.44 -6.08
CA ALA A 48 15.01 9.06 -4.72
C ALA A 48 13.98 8.10 -4.11
N ILE A 49 12.67 8.40 -4.28
CA ILE A 49 11.58 7.52 -3.83
C ILE A 49 11.68 6.15 -4.50
N LEU A 50 11.89 6.10 -5.82
CA LEU A 50 12.00 4.82 -6.54
C LEU A 50 13.14 3.97 -5.99
N MET A 51 14.31 4.58 -5.80
CA MET A 51 15.48 3.88 -5.24
C MET A 51 15.22 3.42 -3.82
N ALA A 52 14.64 4.28 -2.97
CA ALA A 52 14.24 3.92 -1.61
C ALA A 52 13.24 2.77 -1.61
N THR A 53 12.25 2.79 -2.52
CA THR A 53 11.25 1.74 -2.69
C THR A 53 11.89 0.41 -3.05
N ALA A 54 12.78 0.39 -4.04
CA ALA A 54 13.41 -0.84 -4.49
C ALA A 54 14.34 -1.44 -3.41
N ILE A 55 15.13 -0.60 -2.74
CA ILE A 55 16.05 -1.06 -1.70
C ILE A 55 15.27 -1.50 -0.45
N ALA A 56 14.25 -0.76 -0.02
CA ALA A 56 13.41 -1.15 1.13
C ALA A 56 12.68 -2.47 0.86
N SER A 57 12.13 -2.64 -0.35
CA SER A 57 11.49 -3.89 -0.77
C SER A 57 12.48 -5.05 -0.77
N ALA A 58 13.70 -4.85 -1.25
CA ALA A 58 14.75 -5.87 -1.21
C ALA A 58 15.11 -6.25 0.24
N ILE A 59 15.31 -5.27 1.12
CA ILE A 59 15.59 -5.50 2.54
C ILE A 59 14.44 -6.28 3.19
N GLY A 60 13.18 -5.89 2.94
CA GLY A 60 12.01 -6.58 3.45
C GLY A 60 11.89 -8.02 2.96
N CYS A 61 12.11 -8.25 1.66
CA CYS A 61 12.12 -9.59 1.08
C CYS A 61 13.25 -10.46 1.66
N PHE A 62 14.45 -9.91 1.85
CA PHE A 62 15.55 -10.65 2.47
C PHE A 62 15.28 -10.92 3.96
N ALA A 63 14.74 -9.94 4.70
CA ALA A 63 14.37 -10.15 6.09
C ALA A 63 13.31 -11.26 6.21
N MET A 64 12.27 -11.26 5.37
CA MET A 64 11.26 -12.30 5.32
C MET A 64 11.85 -13.68 4.98
N ALA A 65 12.79 -13.72 4.04
CA ALA A 65 13.46 -14.94 3.64
C ALA A 65 14.30 -15.55 4.76
N PHE A 66 15.13 -14.74 5.44
CA PHE A 66 16.10 -15.25 6.42
C PHE A 66 15.51 -15.40 7.82
N LEU A 67 14.54 -14.56 8.24
CA LEU A 67 13.94 -14.66 9.57
C LEU A 67 12.77 -15.65 9.59
N ALA A 68 11.88 -15.57 8.62
CA ALA A 68 10.65 -16.37 8.59
C ALA A 68 10.72 -17.57 7.62
N ASN A 69 11.60 -17.55 6.64
CA ASN A 69 11.66 -18.53 5.55
C ASN A 69 10.31 -18.69 4.83
N PHE A 70 9.66 -17.57 4.47
CA PHE A 70 8.41 -17.54 3.74
C PHE A 70 8.58 -16.98 2.32
N PRO A 71 7.78 -17.47 1.34
CA PRO A 71 7.78 -16.98 -0.04
C PRO A 71 6.96 -15.69 -0.19
N PHE A 72 7.01 -14.80 0.81
CA PHE A 72 6.22 -13.57 0.82
C PHE A 72 7.13 -12.37 0.55
N ALA A 73 6.73 -11.53 -0.38
CA ALA A 73 7.45 -10.32 -0.73
C ALA A 73 6.84 -9.11 -0.04
N LEU A 74 7.71 -8.16 0.29
CA LEU A 74 7.36 -6.91 0.95
C LEU A 74 7.69 -5.73 0.02
N ALA A 75 6.85 -4.70 0.11
CA ALA A 75 7.09 -3.41 -0.53
C ALA A 75 6.27 -2.31 0.20
N PRO A 76 6.51 -1.00 -0.09
CA PRO A 76 5.72 0.07 0.51
C PRO A 76 4.22 -0.06 0.21
N GLY A 77 3.40 -0.05 1.26
CA GLY A 77 1.95 -0.28 1.19
C GLY A 77 1.20 0.89 0.57
N LEU A 78 0.36 0.65 -0.45
CA LEU A 78 -0.33 1.70 -1.21
C LEU A 78 -1.22 2.59 -0.35
N GLY A 79 -1.97 2.01 0.58
CA GLY A 79 -2.83 2.76 1.51
C GLY A 79 -2.02 3.68 2.43
N LEU A 80 -0.90 3.16 2.94
CA LEU A 80 0.03 3.91 3.81
C LEU A 80 0.77 5.00 3.05
N ASN A 81 1.15 4.75 1.80
CA ASN A 81 1.72 5.77 0.90
C ASN A 81 0.76 6.94 0.69
N ALA A 82 -0.51 6.62 0.47
CA ALA A 82 -1.56 7.61 0.27
C ALA A 82 -1.84 8.41 1.57
N TYR A 83 -1.90 7.74 2.72
CA TYR A 83 -2.01 8.40 4.02
C TYR A 83 -0.81 9.34 4.27
N PHE A 84 0.41 8.89 3.97
CA PHE A 84 1.62 9.68 4.05
C PHE A 84 1.52 10.96 3.21
N ALA A 85 1.29 10.80 1.90
CA ALA A 85 1.39 11.91 0.94
C ALA A 85 0.20 12.88 1.05
N TYR A 86 -1.02 12.35 1.11
CA TYR A 86 -2.22 13.18 0.98
C TYR A 86 -2.79 13.61 2.33
N THR A 87 -2.74 12.76 3.36
CA THR A 87 -3.27 13.13 4.67
C THR A 87 -2.21 13.86 5.48
N VAL A 88 -1.07 13.24 5.77
CA VAL A 88 -0.06 13.82 6.65
C VAL A 88 0.60 15.05 6.01
N CYS A 89 1.07 14.92 4.78
CA CYS A 89 1.75 16.03 4.09
C CYS A 89 0.76 17.01 3.45
N GLY A 90 -0.31 16.51 2.82
CA GLY A 90 -1.29 17.34 2.13
C GLY A 90 -2.25 18.05 3.08
N SER A 91 -3.13 17.30 3.77
CA SER A 91 -4.21 17.89 4.58
C SER A 91 -3.73 18.45 5.91
N MET A 92 -2.83 17.76 6.61
CA MET A 92 -2.28 18.22 7.90
C MET A 92 -1.12 19.20 7.73
N GLY A 93 -0.54 19.33 6.53
CA GLY A 93 0.51 20.29 6.21
C GLY A 93 1.89 19.99 6.79
N TYR A 94 2.12 18.77 7.29
CA TYR A 94 3.42 18.37 7.82
C TYR A 94 4.44 18.09 6.71
N SER A 95 5.71 18.42 6.98
CA SER A 95 6.80 18.05 6.10
C SER A 95 6.91 16.53 5.95
N TRP A 96 7.24 16.05 4.77
CA TRP A 96 7.51 14.63 4.52
C TRP A 96 8.61 14.05 5.45
N LYS A 97 9.52 14.88 5.97
CA LYS A 97 10.53 14.46 6.96
C LYS A 97 9.88 14.05 8.29
N VAL A 98 8.85 14.78 8.71
CA VAL A 98 8.06 14.44 9.92
C VAL A 98 7.29 13.14 9.69
N ALA A 99 6.69 12.98 8.51
CA ALA A 99 6.01 11.74 8.14
C ALA A 99 6.96 10.53 8.11
N LEU A 100 8.17 10.67 7.54
CA LEU A 100 9.21 9.63 7.58
C LEU A 100 9.65 9.32 9.01
N PHE A 101 9.77 10.33 9.88
CA PHE A 101 10.10 10.12 11.28
C PHE A 101 9.00 9.35 12.02
N ALA A 102 7.72 9.66 11.73
CA ALA A 102 6.60 8.91 12.29
C ALA A 102 6.62 7.43 11.85
N VAL A 103 6.90 7.15 10.57
CA VAL A 103 7.08 5.79 10.04
C VAL A 103 8.28 5.09 10.68
N PHE A 104 9.38 5.81 10.91
CA PHE A 104 10.55 5.24 11.60
C PHE A 104 10.20 4.83 13.04
N VAL A 105 9.54 5.73 13.79
CA VAL A 105 9.12 5.45 15.18
C VAL A 105 8.09 4.32 15.22
N GLU A 106 7.14 4.29 14.28
CA GLU A 106 6.20 3.19 14.08
C GLU A 106 6.94 1.84 13.93
N GLY A 107 7.93 1.78 13.02
CA GLY A 107 8.72 0.58 12.79
C GLY A 107 9.45 0.12 14.05
N LEU A 108 10.04 1.03 14.84
CA LEU A 108 10.66 0.70 16.13
C LEU A 108 9.63 0.16 17.14
N VAL A 109 8.46 0.78 17.25
CA VAL A 109 7.36 0.29 18.10
C VAL A 109 6.96 -1.12 17.65
N PHE A 110 6.85 -1.37 16.35
CA PHE A 110 6.51 -2.68 15.84
C PHE A 110 7.58 -3.74 16.10
N ILE A 111 8.88 -3.40 16.07
CA ILE A 111 9.94 -4.32 16.48
C ILE A 111 9.69 -4.77 17.93
N VAL A 112 9.44 -3.83 18.84
CA VAL A 112 9.16 -4.14 20.25
C VAL A 112 7.89 -4.98 20.41
N LEU A 113 6.80 -4.61 19.74
CA LEU A 113 5.52 -5.34 19.79
C LEU A 113 5.64 -6.75 19.18
N SER A 114 6.42 -6.94 18.13
CA SER A 114 6.64 -8.25 17.50
C SER A 114 7.46 -9.19 18.39
N LEU A 115 8.40 -8.65 19.18
CA LEU A 115 9.16 -9.44 20.15
C LEU A 115 8.31 -9.91 21.34
N THR A 116 7.25 -9.16 21.71
CA THR A 116 6.46 -9.36 22.93
C THR A 116 5.11 -10.05 22.73
N ASN A 117 4.73 -10.54 21.56
CA ASN A 117 3.41 -11.07 21.20
C ASN A 117 2.25 -10.06 21.32
N VAL A 118 2.48 -8.84 21.69
CA VAL A 118 1.43 -7.83 21.92
C VAL A 118 0.75 -7.46 20.59
N ARG A 119 1.50 -7.43 19.47
CA ARG A 119 0.94 -7.16 18.14
C ARG A 119 -0.16 -8.15 17.76
N GLU A 120 0.08 -9.46 17.97
CA GLU A 120 -0.92 -10.51 17.71
C GLU A 120 -2.12 -10.37 18.65
N ALA A 121 -1.89 -10.06 19.92
CA ALA A 121 -2.95 -9.86 20.90
C ALA A 121 -3.85 -8.66 20.56
N ILE A 122 -3.25 -7.53 20.15
CA ILE A 122 -3.98 -6.34 19.69
C ILE A 122 -4.83 -6.68 18.46
N PHE A 123 -4.25 -7.35 17.47
CA PHE A 123 -4.99 -7.75 16.27
C PHE A 123 -6.17 -8.65 16.61
N ASN A 124 -5.99 -9.64 17.49
CA ASN A 124 -7.06 -10.57 17.89
C ASN A 124 -8.17 -9.89 18.73
N ALA A 125 -7.86 -8.79 19.41
CA ALA A 125 -8.83 -8.03 20.19
C ALA A 125 -9.81 -7.20 19.35
N ILE A 126 -9.47 -6.92 18.06
CA ILE A 126 -10.32 -6.16 17.16
C ILE A 126 -11.30 -7.11 16.45
N PRO A 127 -12.60 -6.74 16.34
CA PRO A 127 -13.60 -7.57 15.69
C PRO A 127 -13.27 -7.88 14.22
N THR A 128 -13.49 -9.12 13.81
CA THR A 128 -13.16 -9.57 12.45
C THR A 128 -13.92 -8.78 11.38
N THR A 129 -15.18 -8.45 11.63
CA THR A 129 -16.01 -7.64 10.72
C THR A 129 -15.43 -6.24 10.53
N LEU A 130 -14.95 -5.62 11.61
CA LEU A 130 -14.32 -4.30 11.53
C LEU A 130 -12.99 -4.36 10.77
N LYS A 131 -12.17 -5.41 10.95
CA LYS A 131 -10.95 -5.64 10.16
C LYS A 131 -11.24 -5.70 8.66
N LYS A 132 -12.30 -6.42 8.27
CA LYS A 132 -12.76 -6.49 6.88
C LYS A 132 -13.23 -5.12 6.38
N GLY A 133 -13.99 -4.38 7.20
CA GLY A 133 -14.40 -3.01 6.91
C GLY A 133 -13.20 -2.09 6.65
N VAL A 134 -12.12 -2.20 7.43
CA VAL A 134 -10.87 -1.45 7.22
C VAL A 134 -10.23 -1.82 5.87
N SER A 135 -10.09 -3.11 5.56
CA SER A 135 -9.49 -3.55 4.28
C SER A 135 -10.29 -3.04 3.07
N VAL A 136 -11.62 -3.15 3.12
CA VAL A 136 -12.51 -2.63 2.07
C VAL A 136 -12.41 -1.11 1.95
N GLY A 137 -12.38 -0.40 3.09
CA GLY A 137 -12.24 1.06 3.12
C GLY A 137 -10.93 1.55 2.52
N ILE A 138 -9.81 0.89 2.83
CA ILE A 138 -8.51 1.16 2.21
C ILE A 138 -8.60 0.94 0.70
N GLY A 139 -9.23 -0.15 0.26
CA GLY A 139 -9.42 -0.42 -1.17
C GLY A 139 -10.20 0.67 -1.89
N LEU A 140 -11.32 1.12 -1.31
CA LEU A 140 -12.11 2.24 -1.86
C LEU A 140 -11.32 3.55 -1.87
N PHE A 141 -10.54 3.83 -0.83
CA PHE A 141 -9.70 5.01 -0.73
C PHE A 141 -8.61 5.02 -1.80
N VAL A 142 -7.90 3.91 -1.99
CA VAL A 142 -6.88 3.76 -3.04
C VAL A 142 -7.48 3.90 -4.44
N ALA A 143 -8.66 3.29 -4.69
CA ALA A 143 -9.37 3.45 -5.96
C ALA A 143 -9.77 4.92 -6.20
N PHE A 144 -10.22 5.63 -5.18
CA PHE A 144 -10.59 7.03 -5.27
C PHE A 144 -9.39 7.92 -5.61
N ILE A 145 -8.22 7.66 -4.99
CA ILE A 145 -6.96 8.32 -5.36
C ILE A 145 -6.59 8.04 -6.82
N GLY A 146 -6.75 6.80 -7.28
CA GLY A 146 -6.54 6.46 -8.69
C GLY A 146 -7.45 7.25 -9.63
N LEU A 147 -8.75 7.36 -9.31
CA LEU A 147 -9.70 8.16 -10.09
C LEU A 147 -9.34 9.63 -10.14
N GLN A 148 -8.84 10.21 -9.04
CA GLN A 148 -8.37 11.59 -9.00
C GLN A 148 -7.03 11.77 -9.72
N GLY A 149 -6.08 10.86 -9.54
CA GLY A 149 -4.78 10.89 -10.23
C GLY A 149 -4.89 10.76 -11.75
N ALA A 150 -5.96 10.12 -12.24
CA ALA A 150 -6.32 10.08 -13.65
C ALA A 150 -7.11 11.31 -14.12
N ASN A 151 -7.43 12.24 -13.25
CA ASN A 151 -8.39 13.33 -13.50
C ASN A 151 -9.78 12.85 -13.96
N LEU A 152 -10.17 11.61 -13.65
CA LEU A 152 -11.54 11.12 -13.89
C LEU A 152 -12.53 11.73 -12.91
N VAL A 153 -12.12 11.87 -11.65
CA VAL A 153 -12.84 12.59 -10.61
C VAL A 153 -12.11 13.89 -10.30
N VAL A 154 -12.78 15.00 -10.47
CA VAL A 154 -12.25 16.35 -10.28
C VAL A 154 -13.06 17.13 -9.23
N ALA A 155 -12.47 18.17 -8.65
CA ALA A 155 -13.13 19.01 -7.69
C ALA A 155 -14.30 19.79 -8.35
N SER A 156 -15.38 19.97 -7.59
CA SER A 156 -16.56 20.74 -8.00
C SER A 156 -17.03 21.62 -6.85
N THR A 157 -17.30 22.88 -7.12
CA THR A 157 -17.80 23.83 -6.12
C THR A 157 -19.21 23.50 -5.62
N SER A 158 -20.04 22.87 -6.48
CA SER A 158 -21.42 22.53 -6.16
C SER A 158 -21.57 21.17 -5.48
N THR A 159 -20.84 20.14 -5.96
CA THR A 159 -20.99 18.74 -5.51
C THR A 159 -19.77 18.18 -4.80
N LYS A 160 -18.75 19.00 -4.55
CA LYS A 160 -17.41 18.66 -4.04
C LYS A 160 -16.57 17.87 -5.04
N VAL A 161 -17.14 16.86 -5.68
CA VAL A 161 -16.49 16.07 -6.74
C VAL A 161 -17.45 15.86 -7.90
N THR A 162 -16.89 15.76 -9.11
CA THR A 162 -17.66 15.47 -10.34
C THR A 162 -16.78 14.72 -11.34
N VAL A 163 -17.38 14.19 -12.41
CA VAL A 163 -16.65 13.61 -13.53
C VAL A 163 -16.00 14.70 -14.38
N VAL A 164 -14.81 14.44 -14.90
CA VAL A 164 -14.12 15.35 -15.81
C VAL A 164 -14.96 15.67 -17.04
N ASN A 165 -14.88 16.90 -17.51
CA ASN A 165 -15.45 17.25 -18.81
C ASN A 165 -14.44 16.88 -19.91
N PHE A 166 -14.65 15.77 -20.58
CA PHE A 166 -13.75 15.27 -21.63
C PHE A 166 -13.57 16.21 -22.82
N ARG A 167 -14.50 17.16 -23.02
CA ARG A 167 -14.42 18.11 -24.14
C ARG A 167 -13.53 19.30 -23.82
N THR A 168 -13.47 19.71 -22.57
CA THR A 168 -12.61 20.79 -22.12
C THR A 168 -11.19 20.23 -21.98
N ASP A 169 -10.21 20.87 -22.57
CA ASP A 169 -8.80 20.49 -22.53
C ASP A 169 -8.54 19.02 -22.93
N PHE A 170 -9.26 18.54 -23.96
CA PHE A 170 -9.18 17.15 -24.41
C PHE A 170 -7.74 16.69 -24.67
N ASN A 171 -6.91 17.54 -25.28
CA ASN A 171 -5.54 17.19 -25.69
C ASN A 171 -4.52 17.12 -24.51
N THR A 172 -4.95 17.40 -23.28
CA THR A 172 -4.16 17.31 -22.05
C THR A 172 -4.85 16.43 -21.02
N VAL A 173 -5.81 16.97 -20.29
CA VAL A 173 -6.55 16.26 -19.22
C VAL A 173 -7.46 15.17 -19.79
N GLY A 174 -8.28 15.51 -20.80
CA GLY A 174 -9.29 14.60 -21.32
C GLY A 174 -8.74 13.32 -21.93
N ILE A 175 -7.64 13.43 -22.71
CA ILE A 175 -6.99 12.25 -23.30
C ILE A 175 -6.35 11.37 -22.23
N GLY A 176 -5.73 11.96 -21.20
CA GLY A 176 -5.16 11.23 -20.07
C GLY A 176 -6.24 10.45 -19.30
N ALA A 177 -7.37 11.09 -18.99
CA ALA A 177 -8.51 10.45 -18.34
C ALA A 177 -9.09 9.30 -19.18
N LEU A 178 -9.23 9.49 -20.50
CA LEU A 178 -9.70 8.44 -21.41
C LEU A 178 -8.74 7.25 -21.44
N LEU A 179 -7.43 7.51 -21.53
CA LEU A 179 -6.41 6.47 -21.51
C LEU A 179 -6.41 5.70 -20.19
N ALA A 180 -6.67 6.35 -19.06
CA ALA A 180 -6.80 5.68 -17.77
C ALA A 180 -8.03 4.74 -17.73
N VAL A 181 -9.16 5.11 -18.32
CA VAL A 181 -10.31 4.22 -18.47
C VAL A 181 -9.94 3.00 -19.30
N ILE A 182 -9.34 3.22 -20.47
CA ILE A 182 -8.89 2.12 -21.34
C ILE A 182 -7.90 1.22 -20.62
N GLY A 183 -6.92 1.79 -19.90
CA GLY A 183 -5.94 1.05 -19.11
C GLY A 183 -6.58 0.18 -18.02
N THR A 184 -7.60 0.69 -17.35
CA THR A 184 -8.36 -0.09 -16.34
C THR A 184 -9.03 -1.30 -16.98
N PHE A 185 -9.65 -1.16 -18.16
CA PHE A 185 -10.21 -2.30 -18.89
C PHE A 185 -9.13 -3.27 -19.38
N ILE A 186 -7.98 -2.77 -19.84
CA ILE A 186 -6.85 -3.65 -20.24
C ILE A 186 -6.42 -4.51 -19.04
N ILE A 187 -6.21 -3.91 -17.86
CA ILE A 187 -5.85 -4.65 -16.64
C ILE A 187 -6.92 -5.69 -16.31
N ALA A 188 -8.20 -5.29 -16.30
CA ALA A 188 -9.31 -6.17 -15.98
C ALA A 188 -9.38 -7.39 -16.94
N ILE A 189 -9.27 -7.16 -18.25
CA ILE A 189 -9.27 -8.23 -19.26
C ILE A 189 -8.09 -9.18 -19.08
N LEU A 190 -6.88 -8.65 -18.88
CA LEU A 190 -5.69 -9.45 -18.65
C LEU A 190 -5.80 -10.26 -17.36
N TYR A 191 -6.36 -9.68 -16.31
CA TYR A 191 -6.58 -10.35 -15.04
C TYR A 191 -7.60 -11.48 -15.15
N VAL A 192 -8.74 -11.25 -15.81
CA VAL A 192 -9.76 -12.29 -16.09
C VAL A 192 -9.17 -13.44 -16.93
N LYS A 193 -8.24 -13.13 -17.83
CA LYS A 193 -7.52 -14.14 -18.61
C LYS A 193 -6.36 -14.80 -17.85
N HIS A 194 -6.21 -14.51 -16.55
CA HIS A 194 -5.14 -15.04 -15.71
C HIS A 194 -3.71 -14.76 -16.23
N VAL A 195 -3.52 -13.63 -16.91
CA VAL A 195 -2.20 -13.19 -17.37
C VAL A 195 -1.38 -12.70 -16.18
N LYS A 196 -0.24 -13.34 -15.92
CA LYS A 196 0.66 -12.93 -14.83
C LYS A 196 1.24 -11.54 -15.10
N GLY A 197 1.31 -10.71 -14.06
CA GLY A 197 1.76 -9.32 -14.20
C GLY A 197 0.77 -8.41 -14.93
N SER A 198 -0.52 -8.76 -14.98
CA SER A 198 -1.59 -8.01 -15.65
C SER A 198 -1.58 -6.53 -15.33
N ILE A 199 -1.30 -6.16 -14.07
CA ILE A 199 -1.25 -4.76 -13.61
C ILE A 199 -0.08 -4.03 -14.27
N LEU A 200 1.13 -4.60 -14.21
CA LEU A 200 2.31 -3.99 -14.84
C LEU A 200 2.15 -3.89 -16.37
N ILE A 201 1.67 -4.96 -17.01
CA ILE A 201 1.41 -4.97 -18.46
C ILE A 201 0.39 -3.88 -18.82
N GLY A 202 -0.67 -3.73 -18.01
CA GLY A 202 -1.68 -2.70 -18.22
C GLY A 202 -1.13 -1.28 -18.08
N ILE A 203 -0.27 -1.02 -17.09
CA ILE A 203 0.43 0.27 -16.95
C ILE A 203 1.26 0.56 -18.20
N VAL A 204 2.10 -0.39 -18.61
CA VAL A 204 2.97 -0.23 -19.80
C VAL A 204 2.14 -0.04 -21.07
N ALA A 205 1.08 -0.83 -21.25
CA ALA A 205 0.18 -0.69 -22.40
C ALA A 205 -0.48 0.69 -22.44
N THR A 206 -0.98 1.18 -21.30
CA THR A 206 -1.59 2.51 -21.19
C THR A 206 -0.57 3.62 -21.50
N TRP A 207 0.65 3.48 -21.00
CA TRP A 207 1.73 4.41 -21.29
C TRP A 207 2.12 4.42 -22.77
N VAL A 208 2.26 3.25 -23.40
CA VAL A 208 2.53 3.12 -24.84
C VAL A 208 1.42 3.78 -25.67
N LEU A 209 0.16 3.57 -25.31
CA LEU A 209 -0.96 4.28 -25.94
C LEU A 209 -0.84 5.79 -25.78
N GLY A 210 -0.42 6.26 -24.59
CA GLY A 210 -0.13 7.68 -24.35
C GLY A 210 0.98 8.22 -25.28
N ILE A 211 2.09 7.47 -25.44
CA ILE A 211 3.18 7.84 -26.36
C ILE A 211 2.66 7.94 -27.80
N ILE A 212 1.83 6.99 -28.24
CA ILE A 212 1.21 7.03 -29.57
C ILE A 212 0.34 8.29 -29.70
N CYS A 213 -0.46 8.64 -28.68
CA CYS A 213 -1.25 9.85 -28.66
C CYS A 213 -0.37 11.12 -28.72
N GLN A 214 0.80 11.13 -28.08
CA GLN A 214 1.75 12.24 -28.18
C GLN A 214 2.33 12.36 -29.59
N LEU A 215 2.74 11.26 -30.20
CA LEU A 215 3.30 11.25 -31.57
C LEU A 215 2.28 11.65 -32.63
N THR A 216 1.01 11.35 -32.43
CA THR A 216 -0.10 11.73 -33.33
C THR A 216 -0.64 13.13 -33.06
N GLY A 217 -0.15 13.83 -32.04
CA GLY A 217 -0.59 15.18 -31.67
C GLY A 217 -1.92 15.23 -30.89
N LEU A 218 -2.49 14.07 -30.51
CA LEU A 218 -3.67 13.99 -29.64
C LEU A 218 -3.35 14.37 -28.19
N TYR A 219 -2.15 14.02 -27.69
CA TYR A 219 -1.63 14.49 -26.42
C TYR A 219 -0.64 15.62 -26.66
N LYS A 220 -0.89 16.78 -26.05
CA LYS A 220 -0.01 17.95 -26.15
C LYS A 220 0.86 18.08 -24.90
N VAL A 221 2.16 18.21 -25.11
CA VAL A 221 3.12 18.49 -24.03
C VAL A 221 3.00 19.96 -23.66
N ASP A 222 2.70 20.23 -22.39
CA ASP A 222 2.69 21.55 -21.77
C ASP A 222 3.31 21.45 -20.38
N ALA A 223 4.63 21.65 -20.31
CA ALA A 223 5.38 21.53 -19.07
C ALA A 223 4.97 22.59 -18.02
N ALA A 224 4.47 23.76 -18.46
CA ALA A 224 4.00 24.81 -17.56
C ALA A 224 2.68 24.40 -16.85
N ALA A 225 1.84 23.61 -17.53
CA ALA A 225 0.61 23.05 -16.98
C ALA A 225 0.80 21.66 -16.34
N GLY A 226 2.04 21.15 -16.24
CA GLY A 226 2.34 19.85 -15.63
C GLY A 226 2.22 18.64 -16.57
N PHE A 227 2.04 18.86 -17.88
CA PHE A 227 1.95 17.79 -18.90
C PHE A 227 3.32 17.59 -19.57
N TYR A 228 4.10 16.65 -19.03
CA TYR A 228 5.44 16.36 -19.52
C TYR A 228 5.43 15.39 -20.70
N SER A 229 6.58 15.33 -21.42
CA SER A 229 6.78 14.33 -22.47
C SER A 229 6.69 12.91 -21.92
N LEU A 230 5.92 12.07 -22.61
CA LEU A 230 5.71 10.65 -22.26
C LEU A 230 6.81 9.76 -22.82
N ILE A 231 7.67 10.29 -23.71
CA ILE A 231 8.76 9.57 -24.32
C ILE A 231 9.89 9.46 -23.31
N PRO A 232 10.34 8.24 -22.93
CA PRO A 232 11.40 8.08 -21.98
C PRO A 232 12.69 8.69 -22.49
N SER A 233 13.28 9.59 -21.71
CA SER A 233 14.63 10.08 -21.97
C SER A 233 15.59 9.19 -21.18
N TRP A 234 16.44 8.44 -21.87
CA TRP A 234 17.47 7.62 -21.25
C TRP A 234 18.53 8.54 -20.63
N ARG A 235 18.29 8.98 -19.39
CA ARG A 235 19.26 9.72 -18.60
C ARG A 235 20.21 8.73 -17.94
N SER A 236 21.48 9.12 -17.75
CA SER A 236 22.40 8.33 -16.95
C SER A 236 21.78 8.03 -15.59
N PHE A 237 21.83 6.78 -15.17
CA PHE A 237 21.40 6.35 -13.84
C PHE A 237 22.18 7.12 -12.77
N ASP A 238 21.49 7.94 -11.99
CA ASP A 238 22.07 8.72 -10.91
C ASP A 238 21.83 8.04 -9.56
N ILE A 239 22.79 7.25 -9.12
CA ILE A 239 22.74 6.57 -7.82
C ILE A 239 22.77 7.57 -6.64
N THR A 240 23.17 8.82 -6.89
CA THR A 240 23.25 9.83 -5.84
C THR A 240 21.87 10.41 -5.47
N ALA A 241 20.85 10.18 -6.29
CA ALA A 241 19.48 10.65 -6.02
C ALA A 241 18.96 10.21 -4.64
N ILE A 242 19.33 9.01 -4.19
CA ILE A 242 18.92 8.50 -2.87
C ILE A 242 19.40 9.37 -1.70
N SER A 243 20.50 10.12 -1.88
CA SER A 243 21.02 11.02 -0.85
C SER A 243 20.06 12.14 -0.47
N GLN A 244 19.10 12.46 -1.35
CA GLN A 244 18.07 13.48 -1.09
C GLN A 244 17.07 13.04 -0.02
N THR A 245 16.84 11.73 0.14
CA THR A 245 15.88 11.17 1.10
C THR A 245 16.53 10.38 2.22
N PHE A 246 17.72 9.82 1.99
CA PHE A 246 18.44 8.99 2.96
C PHE A 246 18.70 9.74 4.27
N GLY A 247 18.26 9.18 5.39
CA GLY A 247 18.45 9.73 6.73
C GLY A 247 17.68 11.02 7.02
N GLN A 248 16.85 11.51 6.09
CA GLN A 248 16.10 12.74 6.28
C GLN A 248 15.01 12.63 7.36
N CYS A 249 14.60 11.44 7.72
CA CYS A 249 13.73 11.21 8.89
C CYS A 249 14.34 11.75 10.20
N PHE A 250 15.67 11.87 10.31
CA PHE A 250 16.35 12.44 11.47
C PHE A 250 16.60 13.95 11.38
N ASN A 251 16.33 14.55 10.24
CA ASN A 251 16.54 15.98 10.00
C ASN A 251 15.27 16.79 10.30
N LEU A 252 14.96 16.91 11.61
CA LEU A 252 13.74 17.59 12.10
C LEU A 252 14.00 19.04 12.55
N LYS A 253 15.21 19.59 12.35
CA LYS A 253 15.57 20.95 12.77
C LYS A 253 14.66 21.99 12.09
N GLY A 254 14.05 22.86 12.91
CA GLY A 254 13.20 23.94 12.42
C GLY A 254 11.79 23.53 11.99
N LEU A 255 11.40 22.27 12.18
CA LEU A 255 10.05 21.80 11.90
C LEU A 255 9.18 21.93 13.17
N ASN A 256 8.02 22.58 13.01
CA ASN A 256 7.01 22.61 14.07
C ASN A 256 6.28 21.27 14.09
N ILE A 257 6.41 20.55 15.19
CA ILE A 257 5.75 19.25 15.40
C ILE A 257 4.87 19.39 16.65
N ASN A 258 3.55 19.29 16.46
CA ASN A 258 2.65 19.10 17.57
C ASN A 258 2.77 17.66 18.07
N ILE A 259 3.10 17.46 19.35
CA ILE A 259 3.29 16.13 19.92
C ILE A 259 2.02 15.27 19.83
N LEU A 260 0.85 15.87 20.04
CA LEU A 260 -0.43 15.14 19.94
C LEU A 260 -0.70 14.68 18.51
N ASP A 261 -0.52 15.56 17.52
CA ASP A 261 -0.64 15.21 16.10
C ASP A 261 0.35 14.11 15.72
N PHE A 262 1.60 14.21 16.17
CA PHE A 262 2.63 13.21 15.91
C PHE A 262 2.25 11.83 16.46
N ILE A 263 1.72 11.77 17.68
CA ILE A 263 1.24 10.50 18.27
C ILE A 263 0.07 9.95 17.43
N VAL A 264 -0.87 10.80 17.00
CA VAL A 264 -2.00 10.40 16.17
C VAL A 264 -1.52 9.88 14.80
N ILE A 265 -0.59 10.57 14.15
CA ILE A 265 0.00 10.15 12.86
C ILE A 265 0.70 8.80 13.02
N MET A 266 1.56 8.66 14.01
CA MET A 266 2.30 7.41 14.28
C MET A 266 1.35 6.26 14.62
N CYS A 267 0.34 6.47 15.48
CA CYS A 267 -0.66 5.46 15.80
C CYS A 267 -1.49 5.07 14.56
N SER A 268 -1.80 6.03 13.68
CA SER A 268 -2.54 5.74 12.45
C SER A 268 -1.74 4.86 11.50
N PHE A 269 -0.45 5.16 11.30
CA PHE A 269 0.45 4.27 10.54
C PHE A 269 0.47 2.87 11.15
N LEU A 270 0.69 2.79 12.47
CA LEU A 270 0.75 1.54 13.22
C LEU A 270 -0.53 0.69 13.07
N PHE A 271 -1.72 1.28 13.17
CA PHE A 271 -2.96 0.54 13.00
C PHE A 271 -3.19 0.09 11.56
N VAL A 272 -2.97 0.98 10.58
CA VAL A 272 -3.15 0.65 9.17
C VAL A 272 -2.21 -0.47 8.76
N ASP A 273 -0.91 -0.37 9.09
CA ASP A 273 0.08 -1.40 8.81
C ASP A 273 -0.26 -2.73 9.48
N MET A 274 -0.67 -2.69 10.74
CA MET A 274 -1.05 -3.92 11.45
C MET A 274 -2.19 -4.67 10.74
N PHE A 275 -3.21 -3.95 10.24
CA PHE A 275 -4.32 -4.58 9.52
C PHE A 275 -3.90 -5.08 8.14
N ASP A 276 -3.13 -4.29 7.42
CA ASP A 276 -2.68 -4.62 6.06
C ASP A 276 -1.74 -5.85 6.09
N THR A 277 -0.70 -5.79 6.92
CA THR A 277 0.29 -6.87 7.04
C THR A 277 -0.33 -8.17 7.56
N LEU A 278 -1.09 -8.14 8.68
CA LEU A 278 -1.64 -9.38 9.24
C LEU A 278 -2.73 -9.96 8.36
N GLY A 279 -3.57 -9.12 7.76
CA GLY A 279 -4.59 -9.55 6.80
C GLY A 279 -3.96 -10.25 5.59
N THR A 280 -2.94 -9.64 5.02
CA THR A 280 -2.22 -10.17 3.85
C THR A 280 -1.43 -11.43 4.19
N LEU A 281 -0.68 -11.46 5.30
CA LEU A 281 0.07 -12.64 5.76
C LEU A 281 -0.83 -13.86 5.91
N ILE A 282 -1.96 -13.71 6.61
CA ILE A 282 -2.91 -14.81 6.82
C ILE A 282 -3.58 -15.21 5.50
N GLY A 283 -3.99 -14.24 4.67
CA GLY A 283 -4.63 -14.50 3.38
C GLY A 283 -3.72 -15.27 2.42
N VAL A 284 -2.46 -14.86 2.27
CA VAL A 284 -1.48 -15.55 1.41
C VAL A 284 -1.08 -16.89 2.01
N ALA A 285 -0.88 -16.96 3.34
CA ALA A 285 -0.55 -18.22 4.03
C ALA A 285 -1.67 -19.27 3.89
N ASN A 286 -2.94 -18.85 3.93
CA ASN A 286 -4.08 -19.72 3.69
C ASN A 286 -4.06 -20.31 2.27
N LYS A 287 -3.86 -19.46 1.25
CA LYS A 287 -3.69 -19.91 -0.14
C LYS A 287 -2.49 -20.84 -0.31
N ALA A 288 -1.42 -20.60 0.43
CA ALA A 288 -0.21 -21.42 0.46
C ALA A 288 -0.39 -22.76 1.22
N LYS A 289 -1.50 -22.96 1.92
CA LYS A 289 -1.73 -24.09 2.86
C LYS A 289 -0.62 -24.17 3.92
N MET A 290 -0.18 -23.02 4.44
CA MET A 290 0.87 -22.90 5.45
C MET A 290 0.33 -22.68 6.87
N LEU A 291 -0.99 -22.58 7.04
CA LEU A 291 -1.62 -22.47 8.34
C LEU A 291 -1.63 -23.83 9.04
N ASP A 292 -1.47 -23.82 10.37
CA ASP A 292 -1.59 -25.01 11.22
C ASP A 292 -3.06 -25.44 11.37
N GLU A 293 -3.30 -26.53 12.09
CA GLU A 293 -4.64 -27.09 12.35
C GLU A 293 -5.56 -26.10 13.09
N ASN A 294 -4.99 -25.11 13.79
CA ASN A 294 -5.72 -24.05 14.49
C ASN A 294 -5.90 -22.78 13.64
N GLY A 295 -5.54 -22.81 12.35
CA GLY A 295 -5.60 -21.67 11.46
C GLY A 295 -4.55 -20.58 11.75
N ARG A 296 -3.45 -20.92 12.45
CA ARG A 296 -2.37 -19.98 12.79
C ARG A 296 -1.20 -20.16 11.84
N LEU A 297 -0.54 -19.07 11.52
CA LEU A 297 0.69 -19.10 10.72
C LEU A 297 1.89 -19.42 11.62
N PRO A 298 2.58 -20.56 11.44
CA PRO A 298 3.84 -20.84 12.13
C PRO A 298 4.86 -19.73 11.85
N ARG A 299 5.66 -19.36 12.85
CA ARG A 299 6.69 -18.30 12.71
C ARG A 299 6.13 -16.92 12.34
N ILE A 300 4.86 -16.61 12.67
CA ILE A 300 4.25 -15.30 12.41
C ILE A 300 5.06 -14.15 13.04
N LYS A 301 5.65 -14.39 14.23
CA LYS A 301 6.50 -13.39 14.89
C LYS A 301 7.69 -12.97 14.04
N GLN A 302 8.36 -13.94 13.42
CA GLN A 302 9.52 -13.68 12.55
C GLN A 302 9.10 -12.92 11.28
N ALA A 303 7.92 -13.25 10.74
CA ALA A 303 7.37 -12.51 9.60
C ALA A 303 7.03 -11.07 9.96
N LEU A 304 6.40 -10.86 11.12
CA LEU A 304 6.08 -9.52 11.63
C LEU A 304 7.34 -8.71 12.00
N LEU A 305 8.39 -9.38 12.46
CA LEU A 305 9.67 -8.74 12.72
C LEU A 305 10.36 -8.32 11.40
N ALA A 306 10.29 -9.14 10.36
CA ALA A 306 10.80 -8.80 9.03
C ALA A 306 10.12 -7.56 8.46
N ASP A 307 8.81 -7.46 8.60
CA ASP A 307 7.97 -6.34 8.23
C ASP A 307 8.38 -5.04 8.98
N ALA A 308 8.53 -5.11 10.31
CA ALA A 308 8.95 -3.99 11.13
C ALA A 308 10.37 -3.49 10.80
N ILE A 309 11.31 -4.41 10.49
CA ILE A 309 12.65 -4.06 10.03
C ILE A 309 12.60 -3.36 8.68
N ALA A 310 11.78 -3.86 7.75
CA ALA A 310 11.60 -3.28 6.42
C ALA A 310 11.01 -1.86 6.50
N THR A 311 10.02 -1.64 7.37
CA THR A 311 9.42 -0.34 7.64
C THR A 311 10.44 0.65 8.19
N SER A 312 11.20 0.26 9.22
CA SER A 312 12.23 1.13 9.80
C SER A 312 13.33 1.47 8.79
N ALA A 313 13.79 0.48 8.01
CA ALA A 313 14.78 0.69 6.96
C ALA A 313 14.21 1.56 5.82
N GLY A 314 12.96 1.35 5.43
CA GLY A 314 12.25 2.13 4.42
C GLY A 314 12.18 3.62 4.79
N ALA A 315 11.82 3.92 6.04
CA ALA A 315 11.79 5.30 6.55
C ALA A 315 13.16 5.99 6.51
N ILE A 316 14.24 5.25 6.83
CA ILE A 316 15.62 5.78 6.73
C ILE A 316 16.01 6.04 5.28
N LEU A 317 15.61 5.16 4.37
CA LEU A 317 15.88 5.30 2.93
C LEU A 317 15.05 6.41 2.29
N GLY A 318 13.87 6.72 2.81
CA GLY A 318 12.97 7.75 2.28
C GLY A 318 11.75 7.18 1.56
N THR A 319 11.18 6.09 2.07
CA THR A 319 9.88 5.58 1.64
C THR A 319 8.97 5.35 2.85
N SER A 320 7.68 5.15 2.61
CA SER A 320 6.72 4.92 3.70
C SER A 320 6.77 3.48 4.22
N THR A 321 5.84 3.15 5.11
CA THR A 321 5.70 1.82 5.73
C THR A 321 5.70 0.70 4.70
N THR A 322 6.54 -0.31 4.93
CA THR A 322 6.70 -1.48 4.05
C THR A 322 5.87 -2.64 4.60
N THR A 323 5.00 -3.21 3.79
CA THR A 323 4.05 -4.27 4.18
C THR A 323 4.20 -5.51 3.31
N THR A 324 3.62 -6.64 3.74
CA THR A 324 3.55 -7.85 2.92
C THR A 324 2.52 -7.69 1.81
N PHE A 325 2.89 -8.04 0.57
CA PHE A 325 2.05 -7.89 -0.61
C PHE A 325 1.24 -9.15 -0.92
N VAL A 326 -0.05 -8.95 -1.24
CA VAL A 326 -1.00 -10.02 -1.60
C VAL A 326 -0.62 -10.72 -2.91
N GLU A 327 0.10 -10.04 -3.77
CA GLU A 327 0.68 -10.55 -5.02
C GLU A 327 1.65 -11.70 -4.80
N SER A 328 2.19 -11.86 -3.59
CA SER A 328 2.96 -13.05 -3.19
C SER A 328 2.19 -14.35 -3.44
N SER A 329 0.84 -14.27 -3.43
CA SER A 329 -0.01 -15.41 -3.75
C SER A 329 0.21 -15.95 -5.17
N SER A 330 0.69 -15.13 -6.10
CA SER A 330 1.01 -15.55 -7.46
C SER A 330 2.23 -16.46 -7.51
N GLY A 331 3.29 -16.13 -6.77
CA GLY A 331 4.47 -17.01 -6.63
C GLY A 331 4.15 -18.28 -5.84
N VAL A 332 3.31 -18.17 -4.82
CA VAL A 332 2.80 -19.34 -4.08
C VAL A 332 2.03 -20.28 -4.99
N ALA A 333 1.22 -19.76 -5.91
CA ALA A 333 0.51 -20.56 -6.92
C ALA A 333 1.45 -21.31 -7.89
N GLU A 334 2.66 -20.78 -8.14
CA GLU A 334 3.72 -21.44 -8.90
C GLU A 334 4.48 -22.51 -8.10
N GLY A 335 4.12 -22.70 -6.85
CA GLY A 335 4.76 -23.68 -5.97
C GLY A 335 5.85 -23.11 -5.06
N GLY A 336 5.98 -21.80 -4.93
CA GLY A 336 6.84 -21.14 -3.92
C GLY A 336 6.40 -21.50 -2.52
N ARG A 337 7.33 -21.94 -1.67
CA ARG A 337 7.05 -22.42 -0.31
C ARG A 337 8.08 -21.94 0.70
N THR A 338 9.17 -21.35 0.24
CA THR A 338 10.29 -20.99 1.09
C THR A 338 10.78 -19.57 0.84
N GLY A 339 11.61 -19.06 1.73
CA GLY A 339 12.24 -17.75 1.61
C GLY A 339 13.13 -17.57 0.37
N LEU A 340 13.49 -18.66 -0.34
CA LEU A 340 14.26 -18.53 -1.56
C LEU A 340 13.51 -17.75 -2.64
N SER A 341 12.18 -17.89 -2.75
CA SER A 341 11.34 -17.05 -3.62
C SER A 341 11.45 -15.58 -3.26
N SER A 342 11.41 -15.24 -1.95
CA SER A 342 11.55 -13.86 -1.49
C SER A 342 12.96 -13.31 -1.78
N VAL A 343 14.01 -14.13 -1.65
CA VAL A 343 15.38 -13.72 -2.04
C VAL A 343 15.43 -13.35 -3.52
N VAL A 344 14.84 -14.17 -4.40
CA VAL A 344 14.81 -13.88 -5.85
C VAL A 344 14.06 -12.57 -6.10
N THR A 345 12.90 -12.39 -5.50
CA THR A 345 12.11 -11.16 -5.63
C THR A 345 12.91 -9.93 -5.17
N GLY A 346 13.60 -10.02 -4.02
CA GLY A 346 14.45 -8.94 -3.50
C GLY A 346 15.60 -8.57 -4.43
N PHE A 347 16.28 -9.56 -5.02
CA PHE A 347 17.31 -9.31 -6.03
C PHE A 347 16.76 -8.64 -7.29
N LEU A 348 15.57 -9.02 -7.74
CA LEU A 348 14.94 -8.41 -8.90
C LEU A 348 14.55 -6.95 -8.63
N PHE A 349 14.15 -6.59 -7.40
CA PHE A 349 13.95 -5.19 -7.01
C PHE A 349 15.25 -4.38 -7.09
N LEU A 350 16.39 -4.92 -6.65
CA LEU A 350 17.69 -4.26 -6.80
C LEU A 350 18.09 -4.07 -8.27
N ILE A 351 17.88 -5.09 -9.10
CA ILE A 351 18.15 -5.00 -10.55
C ILE A 351 17.25 -3.94 -11.20
N ALA A 352 15.99 -3.83 -10.77
CA ALA A 352 15.04 -2.88 -11.32
C ALA A 352 15.46 -1.41 -11.11
N ILE A 353 16.35 -1.12 -10.16
CA ILE A 353 16.91 0.22 -9.96
C ILE A 353 17.62 0.73 -11.23
N ILE A 354 18.25 -0.15 -12.00
CA ILE A 354 18.92 0.21 -13.26
C ILE A 354 17.92 0.79 -14.27
N PHE A 355 16.65 0.39 -14.17
CA PHE A 355 15.56 0.86 -15.03
C PHE A 355 14.79 2.05 -14.44
N ALA A 356 15.30 2.69 -13.36
CA ALA A 356 14.67 3.84 -12.72
C ALA A 356 14.27 4.95 -13.72
N PRO A 357 15.10 5.34 -14.71
CA PRO A 357 14.71 6.36 -15.69
C PRO A 357 13.47 6.02 -16.51
N VAL A 358 13.18 4.74 -16.68
CA VAL A 358 11.98 4.26 -17.39
C VAL A 358 10.76 4.36 -16.47
N PHE A 359 10.87 3.86 -15.24
CA PHE A 359 9.75 3.85 -14.29
C PHE A 359 9.28 5.25 -13.90
N THR A 360 10.20 6.21 -13.74
CA THR A 360 9.88 7.60 -13.35
C THR A 360 9.27 8.44 -14.47
N THR A 361 9.35 7.99 -15.72
CA THR A 361 8.68 8.64 -16.86
C THR A 361 7.24 8.19 -17.05
N ILE A 362 6.79 7.15 -16.34
CA ILE A 362 5.42 6.65 -16.43
C ILE A 362 4.47 7.71 -15.84
N PRO A 363 3.51 8.23 -16.62
CA PRO A 363 2.64 9.32 -16.17
C PRO A 363 1.56 8.82 -15.21
N GLY A 364 1.00 9.73 -14.40
CA GLY A 364 -0.04 9.42 -13.42
C GLY A 364 -1.27 8.75 -14.02
N PHE A 365 -1.71 9.13 -15.22
CA PHE A 365 -2.84 8.49 -15.88
C PHE A 365 -2.57 7.02 -16.29
N ALA A 366 -1.31 6.61 -16.41
CA ALA A 366 -0.95 5.22 -16.70
C ALA A 366 -0.80 4.38 -15.42
N THR A 367 -0.46 5.00 -14.28
CA THR A 367 -0.42 4.31 -12.96
C THR A 367 -1.78 4.25 -12.29
N ALA A 368 -2.68 5.19 -12.55
CA ALA A 368 -4.02 5.27 -11.98
C ALA A 368 -4.88 3.99 -12.20
N PRO A 369 -4.88 3.34 -13.38
CA PRO A 369 -5.55 2.06 -13.59
C PRO A 369 -5.16 0.99 -12.58
N ALA A 370 -3.89 0.95 -12.20
CA ALA A 370 -3.39 0.00 -11.19
C ALA A 370 -4.03 0.27 -9.82
N LEU A 371 -4.09 1.54 -9.39
CA LEU A 371 -4.71 1.92 -8.13
C LEU A 371 -6.20 1.58 -8.10
N ILE A 372 -6.92 1.87 -9.18
CA ILE A 372 -8.34 1.55 -9.33
C ILE A 372 -8.54 0.03 -9.22
N PHE A 373 -7.71 -0.74 -9.89
CA PHE A 373 -7.83 -2.19 -9.93
C PHE A 373 -7.41 -2.86 -8.60
N VAL A 374 -6.33 -2.40 -7.97
CA VAL A 374 -5.92 -2.87 -6.62
C VAL A 374 -7.02 -2.55 -5.61
N GLY A 375 -7.63 -1.37 -5.70
CA GLY A 375 -8.80 -1.03 -4.89
C GLY A 375 -9.93 -2.05 -5.05
N PHE A 376 -10.26 -2.45 -6.29
CA PHE A 376 -11.23 -3.50 -6.55
C PHE A 376 -10.88 -4.84 -5.89
N LEU A 377 -9.61 -5.26 -5.94
CA LEU A 377 -9.16 -6.51 -5.29
C LEU A 377 -9.36 -6.47 -3.77
N MET A 378 -9.11 -5.33 -3.13
CA MET A 378 -9.30 -5.17 -1.69
C MET A 378 -10.79 -5.10 -1.31
N VAL A 379 -11.63 -4.47 -2.14
CA VAL A 379 -13.08 -4.38 -1.92
C VAL A 379 -13.76 -5.75 -1.95
N SER A 380 -13.16 -6.75 -2.60
CA SER A 380 -13.72 -8.12 -2.64
C SER A 380 -13.98 -8.73 -1.24
N ALA A 381 -13.28 -8.25 -0.20
CA ALA A 381 -13.51 -8.69 1.19
C ALA A 381 -14.89 -8.28 1.75
N VAL A 382 -15.63 -7.40 1.08
CA VAL A 382 -16.98 -6.96 1.51
C VAL A 382 -17.98 -8.12 1.59
N VAL A 383 -17.85 -9.13 0.73
CA VAL A 383 -18.73 -10.31 0.72
C VAL A 383 -18.61 -11.18 1.98
N GLU A 384 -17.56 -10.99 2.74
CA GLU A 384 -17.31 -11.69 3.97
C GLU A 384 -17.90 -10.97 5.21
N ILE A 385 -18.49 -9.78 5.02
CA ILE A 385 -19.19 -9.02 6.07
C ILE A 385 -20.62 -9.53 6.15
N ASP A 386 -21.02 -10.04 7.33
CA ASP A 386 -22.41 -10.41 7.57
C ASP A 386 -23.25 -9.15 7.83
N PHE A 387 -24.02 -8.72 6.83
CA PHE A 387 -24.92 -7.58 6.93
C PHE A 387 -26.20 -7.85 7.71
N ASN A 388 -26.46 -9.09 8.14
CA ASN A 388 -27.63 -9.41 8.98
C ASN A 388 -27.40 -9.06 10.45
N ASP A 389 -26.14 -9.14 10.97
CA ASP A 389 -25.83 -8.62 12.30
C ASP A 389 -25.52 -7.11 12.22
N LEU A 390 -26.55 -6.29 12.45
CA LEU A 390 -26.43 -4.83 12.39
C LEU A 390 -25.43 -4.26 13.38
N THR A 391 -25.16 -4.95 14.50
CA THR A 391 -24.19 -4.49 15.50
C THR A 391 -22.74 -4.63 15.05
N GLU A 392 -22.48 -5.45 14.03
CA GLU A 392 -21.20 -5.66 13.39
C GLU A 392 -21.11 -4.88 12.05
N SER A 393 -22.17 -4.96 11.24
CA SER A 393 -22.15 -4.41 9.87
C SER A 393 -22.23 -2.89 9.82
N ILE A 394 -22.98 -2.22 10.70
CA ILE A 394 -23.05 -0.74 10.73
C ILE A 394 -21.68 -0.13 11.01
N PRO A 395 -20.91 -0.54 12.04
CA PRO A 395 -19.55 -0.04 12.25
C PRO A 395 -18.61 -0.31 11.06
N ALA A 396 -18.69 -1.49 10.46
CA ALA A 396 -17.88 -1.83 9.29
C ALA A 396 -18.25 -0.93 8.09
N TYR A 397 -19.54 -0.71 7.84
CA TYR A 397 -20.03 0.20 6.79
C TYR A 397 -19.55 1.63 7.02
N LEU A 398 -19.68 2.15 8.23
CA LEU A 398 -19.20 3.51 8.54
C LEU A 398 -17.70 3.63 8.37
N CYS A 399 -16.93 2.61 8.79
CA CYS A 399 -15.49 2.56 8.58
C CYS A 399 -15.13 2.65 7.09
N LEU A 400 -15.73 1.79 6.26
CA LEU A 400 -15.37 1.70 4.85
C LEU A 400 -15.77 2.93 4.02
N ILE A 401 -16.92 3.58 4.34
CA ILE A 401 -17.40 4.71 3.56
C ILE A 401 -16.71 6.02 3.97
N CYS A 402 -16.36 6.17 5.25
CA CYS A 402 -15.70 7.38 5.74
C CYS A 402 -14.28 7.53 5.20
N MET A 403 -13.55 6.44 4.92
CA MET A 403 -12.18 6.52 4.40
C MET A 403 -12.08 7.33 3.10
N PRO A 404 -12.77 6.99 2.01
CA PRO A 404 -12.70 7.77 0.79
C PRO A 404 -13.39 9.14 0.91
N LEU A 405 -14.51 9.25 1.64
CA LEU A 405 -15.27 10.50 1.72
C LEU A 405 -14.59 11.56 2.61
N MET A 406 -13.91 11.15 3.67
CA MET A 406 -13.12 12.04 4.53
C MET A 406 -11.67 12.18 4.05
N TYR A 407 -11.30 11.49 2.96
CA TYR A 407 -9.95 11.45 2.43
C TYR A 407 -8.89 11.04 3.47
N SER A 408 -9.25 10.13 4.38
CA SER A 408 -8.40 9.68 5.48
C SER A 408 -8.73 8.29 5.97
N ILE A 409 -7.76 7.39 5.92
CA ILE A 409 -7.86 6.04 6.48
C ILE A 409 -8.05 6.10 8.00
N SER A 410 -7.31 6.97 8.66
CA SER A 410 -7.36 7.18 10.12
C SER A 410 -8.75 7.58 10.59
N GLU A 411 -9.42 8.49 9.87
CA GLU A 411 -10.79 8.92 10.20
C GLU A 411 -11.79 7.78 10.04
N GLY A 412 -11.67 7.00 8.98
CA GLY A 412 -12.52 5.84 8.78
C GLY A 412 -12.37 4.80 9.89
N ILE A 413 -11.13 4.51 10.33
CA ILE A 413 -10.87 3.62 11.46
C ILE A 413 -11.48 4.19 12.74
N ALA A 414 -11.27 5.48 13.01
CA ALA A 414 -11.79 6.15 14.21
C ALA A 414 -13.32 6.05 14.28
N VAL A 415 -14.03 6.41 13.21
CA VAL A 415 -15.48 6.29 13.12
C VAL A 415 -15.95 4.85 13.28
N GLY A 416 -15.26 3.89 12.66
CA GLY A 416 -15.56 2.45 12.78
C GLY A 416 -15.44 1.95 14.22
N VAL A 417 -14.35 2.29 14.91
CA VAL A 417 -14.10 1.90 16.31
C VAL A 417 -15.12 2.53 17.26
N ILE A 418 -15.35 3.85 17.15
CA ILE A 418 -16.30 4.56 18.00
C ILE A 418 -17.71 4.01 17.80
N SER A 419 -18.15 3.84 16.55
CA SER A 419 -19.48 3.30 16.24
C SER A 419 -19.65 1.87 16.72
N TYR A 420 -18.61 1.02 16.62
CA TYR A 420 -18.65 -0.35 17.14
C TYR A 420 -18.93 -0.36 18.65
N VAL A 421 -18.21 0.46 19.41
CA VAL A 421 -18.40 0.54 20.86
C VAL A 421 -19.79 1.07 21.20
N ILE A 422 -20.23 2.16 20.57
CA ILE A 422 -21.55 2.77 20.86
C ILE A 422 -22.68 1.81 20.50
N VAL A 423 -22.69 1.24 19.29
CA VAL A 423 -23.78 0.38 18.83
C VAL A 423 -23.90 -0.90 19.68
N ASN A 424 -22.76 -1.53 20.03
CA ASN A 424 -22.80 -2.74 20.86
C ASN A 424 -23.17 -2.44 22.33
N LEU A 425 -22.79 -1.26 22.87
CA LEU A 425 -23.26 -0.84 24.21
C LEU A 425 -24.76 -0.65 24.24
N VAL A 426 -25.32 0.09 23.28
CA VAL A 426 -26.76 0.38 23.20
C VAL A 426 -27.56 -0.91 22.94
N ALA A 427 -27.01 -1.84 22.14
CA ALA A 427 -27.62 -3.13 21.89
C ALA A 427 -27.52 -4.13 23.07
N GLY A 428 -26.93 -3.73 24.20
CA GLY A 428 -26.76 -4.61 25.37
C GLY A 428 -25.69 -5.71 25.18
N LYS A 429 -24.86 -5.62 24.15
CA LYS A 429 -23.79 -6.58 23.80
C LYS A 429 -22.42 -6.17 24.38
N ALA A 430 -22.37 -5.46 25.51
CA ALA A 430 -21.12 -4.93 26.11
C ALA A 430 -20.04 -6.01 26.30
N LYS A 431 -20.42 -7.28 26.52
CA LYS A 431 -19.49 -8.42 26.66
C LYS A 431 -18.71 -8.75 25.38
N LYS A 432 -19.20 -8.31 24.21
CA LYS A 432 -18.49 -8.50 22.94
C LYS A 432 -17.32 -7.48 22.76
N ILE A 433 -17.38 -6.36 23.48
CA ILE A 433 -16.41 -5.28 23.34
C ILE A 433 -15.18 -5.61 24.19
N THR A 434 -14.03 -5.72 23.53
CA THR A 434 -12.77 -5.96 24.26
C THR A 434 -12.33 -4.70 25.00
N PRO A 435 -11.57 -4.80 26.10
CA PRO A 435 -11.03 -3.63 26.82
C PRO A 435 -10.23 -2.71 25.91
N LEU A 436 -9.49 -3.26 24.95
CA LEU A 436 -8.74 -2.48 23.96
C LEU A 436 -9.65 -1.59 23.12
N MET A 437 -10.81 -2.10 22.68
CA MET A 437 -11.76 -1.32 21.87
C MET A 437 -12.32 -0.11 22.64
N TYR A 438 -12.55 -0.25 23.95
CA TYR A 438 -12.93 0.91 24.79
C TYR A 438 -11.82 1.96 24.87
N VAL A 439 -10.57 1.52 25.06
CA VAL A 439 -9.41 2.43 25.11
C VAL A 439 -9.25 3.17 23.79
N LEU A 440 -9.34 2.44 22.66
CA LEU A 440 -9.22 3.04 21.32
C LEU A 440 -10.35 4.03 21.04
N ALA A 441 -11.61 3.67 21.36
CA ALA A 441 -12.74 4.58 21.18
C ALA A 441 -12.56 5.86 21.99
N LEU A 442 -12.11 5.74 23.26
CA LEU A 442 -11.84 6.89 24.10
C LEU A 442 -10.73 7.78 23.52
N LEU A 443 -9.62 7.18 23.05
CA LEU A 443 -8.52 7.92 22.43
C LEU A 443 -8.97 8.67 21.17
N PHE A 444 -9.79 8.04 20.31
CA PHE A 444 -10.33 8.71 19.13
C PHE A 444 -11.35 9.80 19.45
N ILE A 445 -12.17 9.63 20.49
CA ILE A 445 -13.09 10.68 20.98
C ILE A 445 -12.27 11.87 21.51
N LEU A 446 -11.24 11.60 22.32
CA LEU A 446 -10.35 12.65 22.82
C LEU A 446 -9.64 13.38 21.68
N LYS A 447 -9.22 12.67 20.63
CA LYS A 447 -8.70 13.28 19.41
C LYS A 447 -9.67 14.33 18.85
N TYR A 448 -10.97 14.01 18.69
CA TYR A 448 -11.95 14.94 18.14
C TYR A 448 -12.33 16.09 19.05
N ILE A 449 -12.06 15.98 20.36
CA ILE A 449 -12.32 17.07 21.33
C ILE A 449 -11.15 18.04 21.40
N PHE A 450 -9.91 17.55 21.29
CA PHE A 450 -8.71 18.35 21.55
C PHE A 450 -7.87 18.69 20.32
N LEU A 451 -8.14 18.07 19.18
CA LEU A 451 -7.55 18.34 17.87
C LEU A 451 -8.60 18.78 16.86
#